data_3abe9e5f9157a4c1fd833d911155c022
#
_entry.id   3abe9e5f9157a4c1fd833d911155c022
#
_cell.length_a   1.000
_cell.length_b   1.000
_cell.length_c   1.000
_cell.angle_alpha   90.00
_cell.angle_beta   90.00
_cell.angle_gamma   90.00
#
_symmetry.space_group_name_H-M   'P 1'
#
loop_
_entity.id
_entity.type
_entity.pdbx_description
1 polymer ?
#
loop_
_entity_poly.entity_id
_entity_poly.type
_entity_poly.pdbx_seq_one_letter_code
_entity_poly.pdbx_strand_id
1 'polypeptide(L)'
;MIDPISKNHLAAVVSFEGSTDKLRSCLEALKNWVPEIIVVIRDNEDSAKEVIDEFNLSVCIHSISITSARWECGLSQVNTPWVLLIRSNEIITGQLRKSILEKIKTKGNNPCQHPLKSTIVFLKKRLKYSLDWYDCQPSCLTYLPKNVVTIQNLKKIKWAFEGELIRYNEDTIS
;
A
#
# COMPACT_ATOMS: atom_id res chain seq x y z
N MET A 1 0.93 -12.80 -15.74
CA MET A 1 2.40 -12.70 -15.93
C MET A 1 2.86 -11.39 -15.29
N ILE A 2 3.78 -11.47 -14.33
CA ILE A 2 4.33 -10.28 -13.67
C ILE A 2 5.25 -9.57 -14.68
N ASP A 3 5.09 -8.25 -14.80
CA ASP A 3 5.95 -7.44 -15.67
C ASP A 3 7.43 -7.64 -15.23
N PRO A 4 8.35 -7.99 -16.14
CA PRO A 4 9.76 -8.22 -15.79
C PRO A 4 10.43 -7.06 -15.07
N ILE A 5 9.94 -5.84 -15.27
CA ILE A 5 10.48 -4.63 -14.64
C ILE A 5 10.09 -4.54 -13.17
N SER A 6 8.90 -5.03 -12.80
CA SER A 6 8.47 -5.01 -11.41
C SER A 6 9.17 -6.10 -10.57
N LYS A 7 9.63 -7.18 -11.20
CA LYS A 7 10.07 -8.41 -10.54
C LYS A 7 11.21 -8.24 -9.52
N ASN A 8 12.06 -7.22 -9.68
CA ASN A 8 13.19 -6.96 -8.77
C ASN A 8 13.22 -5.53 -8.23
N HIS A 9 12.16 -4.75 -8.47
CA HIS A 9 12.18 -3.32 -8.16
C HIS A 9 11.02 -2.83 -7.33
N LEU A 10 9.94 -3.60 -7.19
CA LEU A 10 8.72 -3.20 -6.49
C LEU A 10 8.27 -4.24 -5.46
N ALA A 11 7.99 -3.77 -4.27
CA ALA A 11 7.23 -4.48 -3.24
C ALA A 11 6.00 -3.67 -2.82
N ALA A 12 5.06 -4.31 -2.14
CA ALA A 12 3.97 -3.64 -1.46
C ALA A 12 3.96 -3.99 0.03
N VAL A 13 3.73 -3.00 0.86
CA VAL A 13 3.43 -3.17 2.28
C VAL A 13 1.98 -2.75 2.49
N VAL A 14 1.16 -3.70 2.90
CA VAL A 14 -0.28 -3.53 3.08
C VAL A 14 -0.60 -3.49 4.57
N SER A 15 -1.11 -2.37 5.07
CA SER A 15 -1.60 -2.26 6.44
C SER A 15 -3.02 -2.80 6.51
N PHE A 16 -3.28 -3.78 7.38
CA PHE A 16 -4.62 -4.33 7.57
C PHE A 16 -5.52 -3.35 8.35
N GLU A 17 -6.72 -3.12 7.82
CA GLU A 17 -7.69 -2.15 8.34
C GLU A 17 -9.01 -2.81 8.81
N GLY A 18 -8.96 -4.07 9.26
CA GLY A 18 -10.04 -4.74 9.99
C GLY A 18 -11.01 -5.57 9.14
N SER A 19 -11.02 -5.48 7.81
CA SER A 19 -11.91 -6.27 6.95
C SER A 19 -11.15 -7.28 6.10
N THR A 20 -11.43 -8.55 6.30
CA THR A 20 -10.83 -9.65 5.54
C THR A 20 -11.26 -9.68 4.08
N ASP A 21 -12.50 -9.31 3.78
CA ASP A 21 -13.00 -9.25 2.40
C ASP A 21 -12.31 -8.15 1.60
N LYS A 22 -12.08 -6.99 2.24
CA LYS A 22 -11.32 -5.88 1.63
C LYS A 22 -9.86 -6.24 1.46
N LEU A 23 -9.26 -6.90 2.46
CA LEU A 23 -7.90 -7.43 2.35
C LEU A 23 -7.79 -8.37 1.14
N ARG A 24 -8.70 -9.32 1.01
CA ARG A 24 -8.75 -10.26 -0.13
C ARG A 24 -8.81 -9.51 -1.46
N SER A 25 -9.71 -8.56 -1.58
CA SER A 25 -9.85 -7.73 -2.80
C SER A 25 -8.59 -6.92 -3.11
N CYS A 26 -7.95 -6.35 -2.11
CA CYS A 26 -6.69 -5.63 -2.24
C CYS A 26 -5.56 -6.55 -2.75
N LEU A 27 -5.41 -7.73 -2.13
CA LEU A 27 -4.39 -8.71 -2.52
C LEU A 27 -4.62 -9.27 -3.93
N GLU A 28 -5.89 -9.54 -4.31
CA GLU A 28 -6.25 -9.93 -5.68
C GLU A 28 -5.82 -8.86 -6.70
N ALA A 29 -5.99 -7.59 -6.38
CA ALA A 29 -5.58 -6.49 -7.27
C ALA A 29 -4.05 -6.35 -7.39
N LEU A 30 -3.28 -6.84 -6.42
CA LEU A 30 -1.81 -6.71 -6.38
C LEU A 30 -1.08 -7.93 -6.94
N LYS A 31 -1.55 -9.15 -6.66
CA LYS A 31 -0.81 -10.41 -6.87
C LYS A 31 -0.26 -10.63 -8.27
N ASN A 32 -0.88 -10.04 -9.29
CA ASN A 32 -0.50 -10.27 -10.68
C ASN A 32 0.60 -9.34 -11.20
N TRP A 33 1.00 -8.35 -10.41
CA TRP A 33 1.98 -7.35 -10.86
C TRP A 33 2.96 -6.86 -9.79
N VAL A 34 2.67 -7.11 -8.52
CA VAL A 34 3.58 -6.84 -7.40
C VAL A 34 4.20 -8.15 -6.95
N PRO A 35 5.51 -8.35 -7.14
CA PRO A 35 6.17 -9.64 -6.86
C PRO A 35 6.32 -9.96 -5.39
N GLU A 36 6.48 -8.94 -4.55
CA GLU A 36 6.68 -9.10 -3.12
C GLU A 36 5.60 -8.30 -2.38
N ILE A 37 4.79 -8.97 -1.58
CA ILE A 37 3.72 -8.36 -0.79
C ILE A 37 3.90 -8.79 0.65
N ILE A 38 3.95 -7.80 1.54
CA ILE A 38 4.01 -7.99 2.98
C ILE A 38 2.76 -7.38 3.59
N VAL A 39 2.01 -8.16 4.36
CA VAL A 39 0.83 -7.66 5.07
C VAL A 39 1.18 -7.43 6.53
N VAL A 40 0.89 -6.26 7.04
CA VAL A 40 1.12 -5.89 8.44
C VAL A 40 -0.19 -5.97 9.20
N ILE A 41 -0.20 -6.82 10.22
CA ILE A 41 -1.37 -7.07 11.09
C ILE A 41 -1.00 -6.87 12.55
N ARG A 42 -2.00 -6.81 13.42
CA ARG A 42 -1.83 -6.88 14.88
C ARG A 42 -1.87 -8.33 15.36
N ASP A 43 -1.36 -8.58 16.55
CA ASP A 43 -1.29 -9.92 17.13
C ASP A 43 -2.63 -10.68 17.21
N ASN A 44 -3.72 -9.94 17.40
CA ASN A 44 -5.07 -10.49 17.61
C ASN A 44 -5.92 -10.56 16.32
N GLU A 45 -5.31 -10.45 15.15
CA GLU A 45 -6.01 -10.43 13.85
C GLU A 45 -5.88 -11.78 13.12
N ASP A 46 -6.30 -12.90 13.78
CA ASP A 46 -6.16 -14.25 13.25
C ASP A 46 -6.92 -14.48 11.93
N SER A 47 -8.08 -13.85 11.77
CA SER A 47 -8.82 -13.90 10.50
C SER A 47 -8.07 -13.31 9.32
N ALA A 48 -7.23 -12.30 9.56
CA ALA A 48 -6.35 -11.77 8.52
C ALA A 48 -5.22 -12.75 8.17
N LYS A 49 -4.68 -13.48 9.16
CA LYS A 49 -3.65 -14.52 8.93
C LYS A 49 -4.16 -15.60 7.98
N GLU A 50 -5.41 -16.07 8.16
CA GLU A 50 -6.01 -17.06 7.27
C GLU A 50 -6.02 -16.59 5.81
N VAL A 51 -6.41 -15.34 5.57
CA VAL A 51 -6.39 -14.76 4.21
C VAL A 51 -4.95 -14.65 3.67
N ILE A 52 -4.00 -14.23 4.49
CA ILE A 52 -2.60 -14.10 4.08
C ILE A 52 -2.02 -15.46 3.68
N ASP A 53 -2.33 -16.51 4.44
CA ASP A 53 -1.88 -17.88 4.18
C ASP A 53 -2.46 -18.42 2.86
N GLU A 54 -3.71 -18.11 2.53
CA GLU A 54 -4.32 -18.47 1.25
C GLU A 54 -3.54 -17.91 0.03
N PHE A 55 -2.93 -16.73 0.20
CA PHE A 55 -2.13 -16.09 -0.85
C PHE A 55 -0.64 -16.46 -0.79
N ASN A 56 -0.20 -17.27 0.18
CA ASN A 56 1.22 -17.58 0.45
C ASN A 56 2.10 -16.33 0.59
N LEU A 57 1.65 -15.34 1.35
CA LEU A 57 2.33 -14.07 1.53
C LEU A 57 3.08 -14.00 2.87
N SER A 58 4.04 -13.07 2.94
CA SER A 58 4.72 -12.75 4.19
C SER A 58 3.84 -11.88 5.09
N VAL A 59 3.88 -12.15 6.39
CA VAL A 59 3.18 -11.38 7.41
C VAL A 59 4.18 -10.71 8.35
N CYS A 60 3.92 -9.45 8.68
CA CYS A 60 4.59 -8.74 9.76
C CYS A 60 3.59 -8.45 10.87
N ILE A 61 3.88 -8.89 12.09
CA ILE A 61 3.02 -8.65 13.24
C ILE A 61 3.55 -7.44 13.99
N HIS A 62 2.67 -6.49 14.29
CA HIS A 62 3.02 -5.25 14.98
C HIS A 62 1.97 -4.88 16.01
N SER A 63 2.41 -4.56 17.23
CA SER A 63 1.53 -4.24 18.36
C SER A 63 0.99 -2.79 18.34
N ILE A 64 1.56 -1.90 17.53
CA ILE A 64 1.22 -0.48 17.52
C ILE A 64 0.12 -0.19 16.50
N SER A 65 -0.86 0.63 16.87
CA SER A 65 -1.99 1.00 16.01
C SER A 65 -1.68 2.11 15.00
N ILE A 66 -0.57 2.81 15.12
CA ILE A 66 -0.19 3.91 14.21
C ILE A 66 0.23 3.37 12.84
N THR A 67 -0.40 3.84 11.77
CA THR A 67 -0.18 3.34 10.40
C THR A 67 1.27 3.48 9.93
N SER A 68 1.95 4.58 10.24
CA SER A 68 3.35 4.78 9.87
C SER A 68 4.27 3.73 10.49
N ALA A 69 4.08 3.41 11.78
CA ALA A 69 4.85 2.39 12.47
C ALA A 69 4.58 0.98 11.90
N ARG A 70 3.34 0.70 11.49
CA ARG A 70 3.00 -0.55 10.78
C ARG A 70 3.72 -0.65 9.45
N TRP A 71 3.74 0.41 8.66
CA TRP A 71 4.48 0.43 7.39
C TRP A 71 5.98 0.27 7.60
N GLU A 72 6.58 0.90 8.60
CA GLU A 72 7.99 0.72 8.94
C GLU A 72 8.34 -0.72 9.33
N CYS A 73 7.44 -1.40 10.06
CA CYS A 73 7.58 -2.84 10.33
C CYS A 73 7.65 -3.66 9.03
N GLY A 74 6.73 -3.44 8.11
CA GLY A 74 6.75 -4.12 6.81
C GLY A 74 7.98 -3.76 5.98
N LEU A 75 8.38 -2.49 5.98
CA LEU A 75 9.57 -2.02 5.26
C LEU A 75 10.86 -2.68 5.71
N SER A 76 10.96 -3.06 6.98
CA SER A 76 12.15 -3.78 7.50
C SER A 76 12.36 -5.15 6.84
N GLN A 77 11.35 -5.71 6.21
CA GLN A 77 11.38 -7.01 5.54
C GLN A 77 11.54 -6.90 4.01
N VAL A 78 11.43 -5.69 3.46
CA VAL A 78 11.48 -5.44 2.02
C VAL A 78 12.92 -5.25 1.54
N ASN A 79 13.26 -5.84 0.41
CA ASN A 79 14.59 -5.72 -0.21
C ASN A 79 14.60 -4.93 -1.53
N THR A 80 13.45 -4.43 -1.97
CA THR A 80 13.31 -3.67 -3.22
C THR A 80 13.43 -2.16 -2.99
N PRO A 81 13.94 -1.40 -3.96
CA PRO A 81 14.10 0.05 -3.80
C PRO A 81 12.76 0.82 -3.88
N TRP A 82 11.79 0.30 -4.61
CA TRP A 82 10.46 0.89 -4.69
C TRP A 82 9.47 0.11 -3.84
N VAL A 83 8.73 0.81 -3.00
CA VAL A 83 7.74 0.21 -2.12
C VAL A 83 6.43 0.98 -2.20
N LEU A 84 5.37 0.25 -2.45
CA LEU A 84 4.00 0.74 -2.41
C LEU A 84 3.45 0.58 -1.00
N LEU A 85 3.16 1.68 -0.34
CA LEU A 85 2.56 1.70 1.00
C LEU A 85 1.07 1.99 0.87
N ILE A 86 0.23 1.00 1.16
CA ILE A 86 -1.23 1.09 1.03
C ILE A 86 -1.95 0.43 2.20
N ARG A 87 -3.26 0.67 2.26
CA ARG A 87 -4.15 0.03 3.23
C ARG A 87 -4.94 -1.10 2.58
N SER A 88 -5.35 -2.08 3.38
CA SER A 88 -6.11 -3.23 2.89
C SER A 88 -7.51 -2.88 2.35
N ASN A 89 -8.05 -1.71 2.69
CA ASN A 89 -9.31 -1.20 2.18
C ASN A 89 -9.16 -0.31 0.93
N GLU A 90 -8.00 -0.36 0.28
CA GLU A 90 -7.70 0.42 -0.91
C GLU A 90 -7.48 -0.50 -2.12
N ILE A 91 -8.05 -0.11 -3.26
CA ILE A 91 -7.89 -0.80 -4.54
C ILE A 91 -7.18 0.14 -5.52
N ILE A 92 -6.14 -0.36 -6.16
CA ILE A 92 -5.41 0.36 -7.20
C ILE A 92 -6.15 0.23 -8.51
N THR A 93 -6.52 1.36 -9.12
CA THR A 93 -7.10 1.35 -10.47
C THR A 93 -6.08 0.92 -11.53
N GLY A 94 -6.55 0.34 -12.63
CA GLY A 94 -5.67 -0.07 -13.73
C GLY A 94 -4.85 1.08 -14.32
N GLN A 95 -5.39 2.29 -14.31
CA GLN A 95 -4.71 3.50 -14.77
C GLN A 95 -3.58 3.89 -13.81
N LEU A 96 -3.85 3.86 -12.49
CA LEU A 96 -2.82 4.12 -11.48
C LEU A 96 -1.71 3.06 -11.53
N ARG A 97 -2.06 1.77 -11.70
CA ARG A 97 -1.09 0.69 -11.87
C ARG A 97 -0.12 0.97 -13.01
N LYS A 98 -0.62 1.35 -14.19
CA LYS A 98 0.23 1.71 -15.35
C LYS A 98 1.18 2.84 -15.00
N SER A 99 0.68 3.89 -14.39
CA SER A 99 1.44 5.07 -14.00
C SER A 99 2.54 4.75 -12.96
N ILE A 100 2.25 3.86 -12.01
CA ILE A 100 3.25 3.36 -11.05
C ILE A 100 4.35 2.57 -11.78
N LEU A 101 3.98 1.66 -12.68
CA LEU A 101 4.94 0.86 -13.44
C LEU A 101 5.86 1.73 -14.32
N GLU A 102 5.34 2.83 -14.86
CA GLU A 102 6.17 3.81 -15.58
C GLU A 102 7.13 4.54 -14.65
N LYS A 103 6.65 4.94 -13.47
CA LYS A 103 7.48 5.64 -12.49
C LYS A 103 8.65 4.80 -11.98
N ILE A 104 8.45 3.54 -11.70
CA ILE A 104 9.52 2.67 -11.18
C ILE A 104 10.64 2.38 -12.20
N LYS A 105 10.40 2.62 -13.49
CA LYS A 105 11.44 2.58 -14.53
C LYS A 105 12.44 3.73 -14.38
N THR A 106 12.04 4.81 -13.73
CA THR A 106 12.94 5.94 -13.49
C THR A 106 13.84 5.65 -12.28
N LYS A 107 15.12 5.99 -12.39
CA LYS A 107 16.01 5.88 -11.21
C LYS A 107 15.65 6.96 -10.21
N GLY A 108 15.41 6.57 -8.96
CA GLY A 108 15.37 7.49 -7.85
C GLY A 108 16.79 7.87 -7.43
N ASN A 109 17.02 9.13 -7.10
CA ASN A 109 18.33 9.59 -6.63
C ASN A 109 18.41 9.67 -5.11
N ASN A 110 17.32 10.08 -4.46
CA ASN A 110 17.27 10.26 -3.02
C ASN A 110 16.00 9.59 -2.46
N PRO A 111 16.00 9.16 -1.19
CA PRO A 111 14.81 8.65 -0.53
C PRO A 111 13.67 9.67 -0.61
N CYS A 112 12.50 9.25 -1.05
CA CYS A 112 11.34 10.14 -1.21
C CYS A 112 10.03 9.36 -1.20
N GLN A 113 8.94 10.08 -0.95
CA GLN A 113 7.58 9.57 -1.05
C GLN A 113 6.81 10.32 -2.13
N HIS A 114 6.06 9.58 -2.92
CA HIS A 114 5.10 10.11 -3.88
C HIS A 114 3.69 9.79 -3.41
N PRO A 115 2.98 10.73 -2.77
CA PRO A 115 1.61 10.52 -2.33
C PRO A 115 0.70 10.15 -3.51
N LEU A 116 -0.17 9.17 -3.30
CA LEU A 116 -1.14 8.72 -4.28
C LEU A 116 -2.50 9.38 -4.00
N LYS A 117 -3.17 9.81 -5.06
CA LYS A 117 -4.53 10.34 -4.94
C LYS A 117 -5.48 9.21 -4.57
N SER A 118 -6.30 9.41 -3.56
CA SER A 118 -7.36 8.47 -3.18
C SER A 118 -8.75 9.10 -3.29
N THR A 119 -9.72 8.29 -3.72
CA THR A 119 -11.13 8.63 -3.71
C THR A 119 -11.84 7.71 -2.73
N ILE A 120 -12.59 8.30 -1.81
CA ILE A 120 -13.34 7.55 -0.81
C ILE A 120 -14.69 7.14 -1.39
N VAL A 121 -15.03 5.87 -1.25
CA VAL A 121 -16.35 5.33 -1.55
C VAL A 121 -17.05 5.02 -0.24
N PHE A 122 -18.20 5.65 -0.02
CA PHE A 122 -19.06 5.45 1.11
C PHE A 122 -20.49 5.16 0.63
N LEU A 123 -21.13 4.12 1.14
CA LEU A 123 -22.47 3.69 0.70
C LEU A 123 -22.59 3.61 -0.83
N LYS A 124 -21.61 3.01 -1.51
CA LYS A 124 -21.51 2.89 -2.98
C LYS A 124 -21.47 4.23 -3.73
N LYS A 125 -21.30 5.36 -3.02
CA LYS A 125 -21.15 6.69 -3.62
C LYS A 125 -19.73 7.20 -3.47
N ARG A 126 -19.18 7.75 -4.53
CA ARG A 126 -17.91 8.47 -4.47
C ARG A 126 -18.13 9.81 -3.77
N LEU A 127 -17.32 10.09 -2.76
CA LEU A 127 -17.34 11.40 -2.11
C LEU A 127 -16.54 12.39 -2.95
N LYS A 128 -17.13 13.57 -3.19
CA LYS A 128 -16.48 14.64 -3.98
C LYS A 128 -15.27 15.27 -3.30
N TYR A 129 -15.16 15.12 -1.99
CA TYR A 129 -14.06 15.67 -1.21
C TYR A 129 -13.29 14.52 -0.58
N SER A 130 -12.02 14.41 -0.92
CA SER A 130 -11.15 13.49 -0.21
C SER A 130 -10.85 14.07 1.17
N LEU A 131 -10.97 13.23 2.20
CA LEU A 131 -10.58 13.60 3.57
C LEU A 131 -9.05 13.53 3.75
N ASP A 132 -8.28 13.76 2.69
CA ASP A 132 -6.83 13.62 2.67
C ASP A 132 -6.12 14.46 3.73
N TRP A 133 -6.76 15.50 4.22
CA TRP A 133 -6.23 16.33 5.30
C TRP A 133 -6.33 15.73 6.71
N TYR A 134 -7.14 14.68 6.90
CA TYR A 134 -7.16 13.91 8.14
C TYR A 134 -6.15 12.76 8.14
N ASP A 135 -5.57 12.47 7.00
CA ASP A 135 -4.63 11.37 6.85
C ASP A 135 -3.20 11.88 6.98
N CYS A 136 -2.66 11.81 8.21
CA CYS A 136 -1.28 12.21 8.49
C CYS A 136 -0.26 11.43 7.64
N GLN A 137 -0.66 10.25 7.15
CA GLN A 137 0.17 9.37 6.33
C GLN A 137 -0.65 8.84 5.14
N PRO A 138 -0.68 9.56 4.01
CA PRO A 138 -1.33 9.09 2.80
C PRO A 138 -0.63 7.85 2.26
N SER A 139 -1.38 6.98 1.60
CA SER A 139 -0.82 5.89 0.81
C SER A 139 0.08 6.45 -0.28
N CYS A 140 1.21 5.84 -0.53
CA CYS A 140 2.23 6.41 -1.39
C CYS A 140 3.10 5.36 -2.08
N LEU A 141 3.71 5.75 -3.19
CA LEU A 141 4.86 5.05 -3.76
C LEU A 141 6.13 5.65 -3.18
N THR A 142 6.93 4.84 -2.52
CA THR A 142 8.12 5.27 -1.80
C THR A 142 9.37 4.72 -2.48
N TYR A 143 10.37 5.56 -2.66
CA TYR A 143 11.71 5.15 -3.09
C TYR A 143 12.65 5.14 -1.89
N LEU A 144 13.20 3.95 -1.59
CA LEU A 144 14.13 3.73 -0.49
C LEU A 144 15.37 3.02 -1.04
N PRO A 145 16.52 3.69 -1.16
CA PRO A 145 17.77 3.00 -1.45
C PRO A 145 18.12 2.06 -0.30
N LYS A 146 18.92 1.05 -0.57
CA LYS A 146 19.35 0.07 0.43
C LYS A 146 19.80 0.75 1.72
N ASN A 147 19.35 0.19 2.86
CA ASN A 147 19.65 0.64 4.24
C ASN A 147 18.82 1.81 4.80
N VAL A 148 17.78 2.26 4.11
CA VAL A 148 16.83 3.23 4.67
C VAL A 148 15.53 2.51 4.99
N VAL A 149 15.18 2.41 6.26
CA VAL A 149 13.95 1.71 6.73
C VAL A 149 12.95 2.61 7.41
N THR A 150 13.24 3.89 7.54
CA THR A 150 12.33 4.87 8.13
C THR A 150 11.70 5.76 7.08
N ILE A 151 10.38 5.97 7.19
CA ILE A 151 9.63 6.88 6.33
C ILE A 151 9.39 8.25 6.98
N GLN A 152 9.77 8.40 8.24
CA GLN A 152 9.67 9.68 8.92
C GLN A 152 10.59 10.69 8.26
N ASN A 153 10.07 11.90 8.02
CA ASN A 153 10.80 13.02 7.42
C ASN A 153 11.25 12.81 5.96
N LEU A 154 10.78 11.79 5.25
CA LEU A 154 11.04 11.67 3.83
C LEU A 154 10.40 12.82 3.05
N LYS A 155 11.15 13.32 2.07
CA LYS A 155 10.63 14.37 1.18
C LYS A 155 9.42 13.84 0.39
N LYS A 156 8.29 14.53 0.52
CA LYS A 156 7.10 14.27 -0.28
C LYS A 156 7.22 15.01 -1.62
N ILE A 157 7.23 14.27 -2.70
CA ILE A 157 7.33 14.80 -4.06
C ILE A 157 6.04 14.49 -4.78
N LYS A 158 5.30 15.53 -5.18
CA LYS A 158 4.12 15.34 -6.03
C LYS A 158 4.57 14.79 -7.39
N TRP A 159 3.93 13.71 -7.79
CA TRP A 159 4.06 13.14 -9.11
C TRP A 159 2.70 13.13 -9.79
N ALA A 160 2.65 13.42 -11.07
CA ALA A 160 1.41 13.39 -11.85
C ALA A 160 1.04 11.94 -12.22
N PHE A 161 0.64 11.14 -11.22
CA PHE A 161 0.08 9.82 -11.51
C PHE A 161 -1.28 9.96 -12.19
N GLU A 162 -1.48 9.20 -13.23
CA GLU A 162 -2.80 8.99 -13.79
C GLU A 162 -3.53 7.91 -12.99
N GLY A 163 -4.83 8.13 -12.76
CA GLY A 163 -5.64 7.22 -11.94
C GLY A 163 -5.57 7.51 -10.45
N GLU A 164 -6.18 6.65 -9.67
CA GLU A 164 -6.38 6.85 -8.24
C GLU A 164 -6.47 5.52 -7.48
N LEU A 165 -6.29 5.60 -6.16
CA LEU A 165 -6.72 4.58 -5.22
C LEU A 165 -8.21 4.75 -4.94
N ILE A 166 -8.95 3.67 -4.85
CA ILE A 166 -10.33 3.68 -4.36
C ILE A 166 -10.32 3.12 -2.95
N ARG A 167 -10.63 3.96 -1.97
CA ARG A 167 -10.72 3.59 -0.55
C ARG A 167 -12.17 3.30 -0.20
N TYR A 168 -12.44 2.09 0.28
CA TYR A 168 -13.74 1.67 0.76
C TYR A 168 -13.80 1.84 2.28
N ASN A 169 -14.56 2.81 2.74
CA ASN A 169 -14.86 2.91 4.16
C ASN A 169 -15.95 1.91 4.52
N GLU A 170 -15.81 1.27 5.68
CA GLU A 170 -16.87 0.44 6.22
C GLU A 170 -18.00 1.32 6.72
N ASP A 171 -19.19 0.94 6.28
CA ASP A 171 -20.39 1.34 6.98
C ASP A 171 -20.43 0.50 8.24
N THR A 172 -20.04 1.09 9.34
CA THR A 172 -20.44 0.59 10.66
C THR A 172 -21.92 0.81 10.82
N ILE A 173 -22.71 0.03 10.12
CA ILE A 173 -24.08 -0.20 10.50
C ILE A 173 -24.07 -1.52 11.24
N SER A 174 -23.85 -1.40 12.51
CA SER A 174 -24.25 -2.43 13.47
C SER A 174 -25.74 -2.37 13.68
#